data_6817ea427c3a5365f2d4cf79c70036b1
#
_entry.id   6817ea427c3a5365f2d4cf79c70036b1
#
_cell.length_a   1.000
_cell.length_b   1.000
_cell.length_c   1.000
_cell.angle_alpha   90.00
_cell.angle_beta   90.00
_cell.angle_gamma   90.00
#
_symmetry.space_group_name_H-M   'P 1'
#
loop_
_entity.id
_entity.type
_entity.pdbx_description
1 polymer ?
#
loop_
_entity_poly.entity_id
_entity_poly.type
_entity_poly.pdbx_seq_one_letter_code
_entity_poly.pdbx_strand_id
1 'polypeptide(L)'
;MNFEKSFLSSKNLDDKAVVLRVDYNVPLEGETLLDDERLVRSIPTIEHILSKTNNLKILSHLGRPEEGEAIASEFSLAPIAKRLSELLDKEVTLVKSLEELKESKNLCMLENIRSFEGEKNNEDELSVALSQLGDIFIMDAFGTAHRKQASTFGIVNYIEEACFGLLIEQEIDALKKIVISPEKPLLGIIGGSKISTKINVIESLTNHCDWLIVGGAPVSYTHLTLPTK
;
A
#
# COMPACT_ATOMS: atom_id res chain seq x y z
N MET A 1 6.73 7.90 20.20
CA MET A 1 6.06 6.68 19.72
C MET A 1 7.12 5.65 19.42
N ASN A 2 7.07 4.48 20.05
CA ASN A 2 8.05 3.41 19.75
C ASN A 2 7.55 2.64 18.52
N PHE A 3 8.02 3.02 17.33
CA PHE A 3 7.61 2.42 16.05
C PHE A 3 8.04 0.94 15.92
N GLU A 4 9.05 0.49 16.65
CA GLU A 4 9.56 -0.90 16.56
C GLU A 4 8.50 -1.96 16.88
N LYS A 5 7.59 -1.67 17.81
CA LYS A 5 6.47 -2.59 18.13
C LYS A 5 5.36 -2.61 17.08
N SER A 6 5.43 -1.73 16.08
CA SER A 6 4.45 -1.60 15.01
C SER A 6 4.86 -2.31 13.72
N PHE A 7 6.02 -2.95 13.68
CA PHE A 7 6.52 -3.66 12.50
C PHE A 7 6.31 -5.16 12.57
N LEU A 8 6.15 -5.76 11.41
CA LEU A 8 5.93 -7.19 11.22
C LEU A 8 7.02 -8.05 11.88
N SER A 9 8.27 -7.60 11.82
CA SER A 9 9.43 -8.27 12.43
C SER A 9 9.28 -8.53 13.94
N SER A 10 8.42 -7.78 14.62
CA SER A 10 8.16 -7.91 16.07
C SER A 10 6.93 -8.76 16.41
N LYS A 11 6.22 -9.31 15.41
CA LYS A 11 4.92 -9.97 15.56
C LYS A 11 5.03 -11.49 15.54
N ASN A 12 4.26 -12.14 16.40
CA ASN A 12 4.03 -13.57 16.29
C ASN A 12 2.86 -13.82 15.34
N LEU A 13 3.09 -14.61 14.29
CA LEU A 13 2.11 -14.96 13.27
C LEU A 13 1.72 -16.45 13.32
N ASP A 14 2.28 -17.23 14.23
CA ASP A 14 2.06 -18.67 14.28
C ASP A 14 0.55 -18.95 14.42
N ASP A 15 0.00 -19.75 13.50
CA ASP A 15 -1.40 -20.15 13.40
C ASP A 15 -2.43 -19.02 13.24
N LYS A 16 -2.01 -17.78 13.04
CA LYS A 16 -2.91 -16.63 12.84
C LYS A 16 -3.46 -16.57 11.42
N ALA A 17 -4.69 -16.08 11.29
CA ALA A 17 -5.25 -15.61 10.04
C ALA A 17 -4.76 -14.18 9.80
N VAL A 18 -4.08 -13.97 8.68
CA VAL A 18 -3.45 -12.69 8.34
C VAL A 18 -4.19 -12.00 7.21
N VAL A 19 -4.52 -10.72 7.39
CA VAL A 19 -5.03 -9.83 6.34
C VAL A 19 -3.91 -8.88 5.93
N LEU A 20 -3.45 -9.00 4.69
CA LEU A 20 -2.35 -8.20 4.13
C LEU A 20 -2.87 -7.20 3.11
N ARG A 21 -2.61 -5.91 3.28
CA ARG A 21 -2.93 -4.86 2.33
C ARG A 21 -1.70 -4.45 1.53
N VAL A 22 -1.71 -4.72 0.23
CA VAL A 22 -0.64 -4.39 -0.73
C VAL A 22 -1.12 -3.42 -1.81
N ASP A 23 -0.20 -2.81 -2.54
CA ASP A 23 -0.49 -1.90 -3.66
C ASP A 23 -0.09 -2.55 -4.99
N TYR A 24 -1.03 -3.22 -5.64
CA TYR A 24 -0.86 -3.82 -6.97
C TYR A 24 -1.55 -3.01 -8.06
N ASN A 25 -1.62 -1.69 -7.89
CA ASN A 25 -2.10 -0.80 -8.94
C ASN A 25 -1.02 -0.62 -10.02
N VAL A 26 -0.84 -1.65 -10.83
CA VAL A 26 0.16 -1.76 -11.90
C VAL A 26 -0.46 -1.51 -13.27
N PRO A 27 0.31 -1.06 -14.29
CA PRO A 27 -0.20 -0.92 -15.63
C PRO A 27 -0.43 -2.29 -16.28
N LEU A 28 -1.60 -2.46 -16.89
CA LEU A 28 -1.96 -3.64 -17.66
C LEU A 28 -2.23 -3.27 -19.13
N GLU A 29 -1.90 -4.19 -20.03
CA GLU A 29 -2.35 -4.20 -21.42
C GLU A 29 -3.10 -5.52 -21.68
N GLY A 30 -4.43 -5.44 -21.64
CA GLY A 30 -5.27 -6.64 -21.57
C GLY A 30 -4.98 -7.44 -20.29
N GLU A 31 -4.56 -8.70 -20.44
CA GLU A 31 -4.17 -9.57 -19.31
C GLU A 31 -2.67 -9.56 -19.01
N THR A 32 -1.89 -8.72 -19.71
CA THR A 32 -0.43 -8.67 -19.56
C THR A 32 -0.03 -7.55 -18.62
N LEU A 33 0.74 -7.87 -17.58
CA LEU A 33 1.37 -6.87 -16.73
C LEU A 33 2.53 -6.24 -17.49
N LEU A 34 2.53 -4.89 -17.60
CA LEU A 34 3.64 -4.14 -18.20
C LEU A 34 4.79 -3.92 -17.21
N ASP A 35 4.48 -3.99 -15.91
CA ASP A 35 5.43 -3.82 -14.82
C ASP A 35 4.94 -4.64 -13.61
N ASP A 36 5.78 -5.49 -13.06
CA ASP A 36 5.49 -6.31 -11.88
C ASP A 36 6.32 -5.95 -10.64
N GLU A 37 7.09 -4.86 -10.68
CA GLU A 37 7.98 -4.42 -9.59
C GLU A 37 7.25 -4.34 -8.24
N ARG A 38 6.00 -3.87 -8.22
CA ARG A 38 5.19 -3.79 -6.98
C ARG A 38 4.87 -5.17 -6.40
N LEU A 39 4.67 -6.17 -7.26
CA LEU A 39 4.48 -7.54 -6.82
C LEU A 39 5.78 -8.09 -6.25
N VAL A 40 6.87 -7.96 -7.00
CA VAL A 40 8.21 -8.43 -6.60
C VAL A 40 8.60 -7.83 -5.24
N ARG A 41 8.38 -6.54 -5.02
CA ARG A 41 8.71 -5.87 -3.75
C ARG A 41 7.87 -6.32 -2.56
N SER A 42 6.70 -6.91 -2.78
CA SER A 42 5.86 -7.47 -1.71
C SER A 42 6.25 -8.91 -1.31
N ILE A 43 7.01 -9.63 -2.15
CA ILE A 43 7.38 -11.02 -1.93
C ILE A 43 8.02 -11.26 -0.56
N PRO A 44 9.01 -10.45 -0.10
CA PRO A 44 9.62 -10.69 1.21
C PRO A 44 8.60 -10.66 2.36
N THR A 45 7.61 -9.76 2.32
CA THR A 45 6.54 -9.72 3.32
C THR A 45 5.66 -10.96 3.25
N ILE A 46 5.27 -11.38 2.05
CA ILE A 46 4.43 -12.56 1.84
C ILE A 46 5.16 -13.84 2.29
N GLU A 47 6.40 -14.02 1.89
CA GLU A 47 7.21 -15.18 2.28
C GLU A 47 7.43 -15.24 3.80
N HIS A 48 7.68 -14.09 4.43
CA HIS A 48 7.79 -14.03 5.89
C HIS A 48 6.49 -14.52 6.55
N ILE A 49 5.31 -14.07 6.08
CA ILE A 49 4.02 -14.51 6.59
C ILE A 49 3.83 -16.01 6.33
N LEU A 50 4.05 -16.47 5.10
CA LEU A 50 3.86 -17.86 4.70
C LEU A 50 4.82 -18.85 5.38
N SER A 51 5.95 -18.37 5.92
CA SER A 51 6.83 -19.17 6.77
C SER A 51 6.22 -19.50 8.15
N LYS A 52 5.14 -18.80 8.54
CA LYS A 52 4.48 -18.90 9.85
C LYS A 52 3.05 -19.42 9.76
N THR A 53 2.31 -19.03 8.72
CA THR A 53 0.92 -19.45 8.53
C THR A 53 0.58 -19.50 7.03
N ASN A 54 -0.27 -20.44 6.63
CA ASN A 54 -0.82 -20.49 5.27
C ASN A 54 -2.11 -19.67 5.14
N ASN A 55 -2.71 -19.23 6.23
CA ASN A 55 -3.97 -18.49 6.23
C ASN A 55 -3.72 -17.01 5.96
N LEU A 56 -3.42 -16.69 4.69
CA LEU A 56 -3.09 -15.33 4.23
C LEU A 56 -4.13 -14.83 3.25
N LYS A 57 -4.75 -13.72 3.57
CA LYS A 57 -5.75 -13.01 2.78
C LYS A 57 -5.18 -11.69 2.27
N ILE A 58 -5.03 -11.58 0.95
CA ILE A 58 -4.44 -10.40 0.32
C ILE A 58 -5.55 -9.48 -0.17
N LEU A 59 -5.46 -8.21 0.21
CA LEU A 59 -6.29 -7.11 -0.27
C LEU A 59 -5.48 -6.18 -1.15
N SER A 60 -5.97 -5.88 -2.33
CA SER A 60 -5.35 -4.90 -3.23
C SER A 60 -6.39 -4.16 -4.06
N HIS A 61 -5.92 -3.17 -4.81
CA HIS A 61 -6.74 -2.42 -5.74
C HIS A 61 -6.07 -2.28 -7.10
N LEU A 62 -6.88 -2.10 -8.13
CA LEU A 62 -6.46 -1.79 -9.50
C LEU A 62 -7.39 -0.74 -10.09
N GLY A 63 -6.82 0.35 -10.63
CA GLY A 63 -7.57 1.41 -11.28
C GLY A 63 -8.63 2.08 -10.39
N ARG A 64 -9.77 2.39 -10.98
CA ARG A 64 -10.88 3.09 -10.32
C ARG A 64 -12.23 2.55 -10.79
N PRO A 65 -12.59 1.32 -10.41
CA PRO A 65 -13.92 0.79 -10.70
C PRO A 65 -14.99 1.60 -9.96
N GLU A 66 -16.22 1.50 -10.42
CA GLU A 66 -17.39 1.99 -9.67
C GLU A 66 -17.71 0.99 -8.53
N GLU A 67 -18.03 1.55 -7.35
CA GLU A 67 -18.42 0.75 -6.18
C GLU A 67 -19.79 0.12 -6.38
N GLY A 68 -19.97 -1.13 -5.95
CA GLY A 68 -21.24 -1.86 -6.03
C GLY A 68 -21.58 -2.41 -7.43
N GLU A 69 -20.78 -2.13 -8.44
CA GLU A 69 -21.00 -2.63 -9.78
C GLU A 69 -20.14 -3.85 -10.12
N ALA A 70 -20.56 -4.57 -11.17
CA ALA A 70 -19.77 -5.70 -11.69
C ALA A 70 -18.39 -5.19 -12.18
N ILE A 71 -17.34 -5.87 -11.75
CA ILE A 71 -15.97 -5.48 -12.09
C ILE A 71 -15.72 -5.70 -13.59
N ALA A 72 -15.41 -4.63 -14.31
CA ALA A 72 -14.95 -4.73 -15.69
C ALA A 72 -13.60 -5.44 -15.76
N SER A 73 -13.35 -6.18 -16.85
CA SER A 73 -12.15 -7.02 -17.01
C SER A 73 -10.84 -6.22 -16.82
N GLU A 74 -10.82 -4.95 -17.20
CA GLU A 74 -9.66 -4.06 -17.05
C GLU A 74 -9.31 -3.74 -15.59
N PHE A 75 -10.24 -3.96 -14.64
CA PHE A 75 -10.04 -3.73 -13.21
C PHE A 75 -9.93 -5.04 -12.42
N SER A 76 -9.98 -6.20 -13.09
CA SER A 76 -9.84 -7.48 -12.41
C SER A 76 -8.41 -7.74 -11.97
N LEU A 77 -8.25 -8.27 -10.76
CA LEU A 77 -6.96 -8.70 -10.22
C LEU A 77 -6.53 -10.11 -10.70
N ALA A 78 -7.28 -10.75 -11.61
CA ALA A 78 -6.96 -12.09 -12.08
C ALA A 78 -5.55 -12.21 -12.72
N PRO A 79 -5.11 -11.27 -13.59
CA PRO A 79 -3.74 -11.32 -14.13
C PRO A 79 -2.68 -11.16 -13.05
N ILE A 80 -2.98 -10.36 -12.03
CA ILE A 80 -2.09 -10.09 -10.89
C ILE A 80 -1.98 -11.33 -10.00
N ALA A 81 -3.09 -11.98 -9.66
CA ALA A 81 -3.09 -13.22 -8.88
C ALA A 81 -2.33 -14.35 -9.58
N LYS A 82 -2.49 -14.47 -10.92
CA LYS A 82 -1.71 -15.39 -11.73
C LYS A 82 -0.21 -15.10 -11.66
N ARG A 83 0.18 -13.85 -11.87
CA ARG A 83 1.59 -13.46 -11.80
C ARG A 83 2.18 -13.65 -10.42
N LEU A 84 1.42 -13.33 -9.36
CA LEU A 84 1.85 -13.56 -7.99
C LEU A 84 2.04 -15.04 -7.68
N SER A 85 1.17 -15.91 -8.22
CA SER A 85 1.31 -17.38 -8.10
C SER A 85 2.64 -17.87 -8.73
N GLU A 86 2.99 -17.33 -9.90
CA GLU A 86 4.25 -17.64 -10.57
C GLU A 86 5.47 -17.19 -9.73
N LEU A 87 5.42 -15.98 -9.17
CA LEU A 87 6.52 -15.42 -8.38
C LEU A 87 6.74 -16.17 -7.05
N LEU A 88 5.66 -16.66 -6.44
CA LEU A 88 5.71 -17.38 -5.16
C LEU A 88 5.92 -18.89 -5.31
N ASP A 89 5.81 -19.43 -6.54
CA ASP A 89 5.70 -20.87 -6.80
C ASP A 89 4.62 -21.55 -5.90
N LYS A 90 3.50 -20.83 -5.73
CA LYS A 90 2.35 -21.25 -4.91
C LYS A 90 1.07 -20.72 -5.53
N GLU A 91 -0.01 -21.50 -5.43
CA GLU A 91 -1.32 -21.05 -5.90
C GLU A 91 -1.86 -19.91 -5.04
N VAL A 92 -2.20 -18.79 -5.69
CA VAL A 92 -2.93 -17.66 -5.12
C VAL A 92 -4.35 -17.69 -5.67
N THR A 93 -5.30 -18.14 -4.87
CA THR A 93 -6.70 -18.25 -5.28
C THR A 93 -7.37 -16.88 -5.26
N LEU A 94 -7.88 -16.42 -6.42
CA LEU A 94 -8.68 -15.20 -6.48
C LEU A 94 -10.12 -15.51 -6.06
N VAL A 95 -10.64 -14.78 -5.07
CA VAL A 95 -12.03 -14.90 -4.57
C VAL A 95 -12.78 -13.59 -4.80
N LYS A 96 -14.10 -13.67 -4.99
CA LYS A 96 -14.91 -12.52 -5.42
C LYS A 96 -15.74 -11.91 -4.30
N SER A 97 -15.89 -12.59 -3.18
CA SER A 97 -16.68 -12.08 -2.05
C SER A 97 -15.92 -12.17 -0.73
N LEU A 98 -16.37 -11.38 0.25
CA LEU A 98 -15.82 -11.40 1.60
C LEU A 98 -16.15 -12.73 2.32
N GLU A 99 -17.27 -13.35 2.00
CA GLU A 99 -17.69 -14.65 2.54
C GLU A 99 -16.72 -15.74 2.11
N GLU A 100 -16.46 -15.86 0.78
CA GLU A 100 -15.48 -16.80 0.24
C GLU A 100 -14.10 -16.58 0.86
N LEU A 101 -13.69 -15.31 1.00
CA LEU A 101 -12.40 -14.96 1.60
C LEU A 101 -12.34 -15.34 3.08
N LYS A 102 -13.43 -15.15 3.82
CA LYS A 102 -13.53 -15.48 5.25
C LYS A 102 -13.42 -16.99 5.49
N GLU A 103 -14.05 -17.78 4.65
CA GLU A 103 -14.06 -19.25 4.77
C GLU A 103 -12.71 -19.87 4.38
N SER A 104 -11.94 -19.20 3.53
CA SER A 104 -10.63 -19.69 3.10
C SER A 104 -9.61 -19.69 4.24
N LYS A 105 -8.84 -20.79 4.31
CA LYS A 105 -7.70 -20.95 5.23
C LYS A 105 -6.37 -21.04 4.49
N ASN A 106 -6.36 -20.72 3.21
CA ASN A 106 -5.19 -20.77 2.33
C ASN A 106 -4.79 -19.38 1.87
N LEU A 107 -3.76 -19.32 1.02
CA LEU A 107 -3.35 -18.10 0.35
C LEU A 107 -4.40 -17.67 -0.67
N CYS A 108 -5.13 -16.60 -0.36
CA CYS A 108 -6.18 -16.05 -1.23
C CYS A 108 -5.99 -14.55 -1.46
N MET A 109 -6.44 -14.09 -2.61
CA MET A 109 -6.54 -12.67 -2.94
C MET A 109 -8.01 -12.31 -3.16
N LEU A 110 -8.48 -11.25 -2.51
CA LEU A 110 -9.80 -10.68 -2.81
C LEU A 110 -9.74 -9.97 -4.15
N GLU A 111 -10.80 -10.10 -4.93
CA GLU A 111 -10.98 -9.26 -6.11
C GLU A 111 -11.02 -7.78 -5.68
N ASN A 112 -10.70 -6.90 -6.61
CA ASN A 112 -10.44 -5.48 -6.42
C ASN A 112 -11.28 -4.81 -5.31
N ILE A 113 -10.63 -4.50 -4.18
CA ILE A 113 -11.32 -3.93 -3.01
C ILE A 113 -12.04 -2.60 -3.32
N ARG A 114 -11.63 -1.87 -4.36
CA ARG A 114 -12.27 -0.62 -4.75
C ARG A 114 -13.65 -0.78 -5.42
N SER A 115 -14.06 -1.99 -5.77
CA SER A 115 -15.43 -2.27 -6.22
C SER A 115 -16.41 -2.48 -5.08
N PHE A 116 -15.93 -2.63 -3.84
CA PHE A 116 -16.79 -2.81 -2.68
C PHE A 116 -17.33 -1.48 -2.18
N GLU A 117 -18.64 -1.42 -1.94
CA GLU A 117 -19.30 -0.25 -1.37
C GLU A 117 -18.69 0.13 -0.03
N GLY A 118 -18.44 1.41 0.18
CA GLY A 118 -17.86 1.94 1.40
C GLY A 118 -16.35 1.98 1.46
N GLU A 119 -15.61 1.41 0.49
CA GLU A 119 -14.15 1.46 0.49
C GLU A 119 -13.64 2.90 0.43
N LYS A 120 -14.09 3.70 -0.54
CA LYS A 120 -13.62 5.08 -0.74
C LYS A 120 -13.99 6.00 0.42
N ASN A 121 -15.19 5.81 0.96
CA ASN A 121 -15.75 6.66 2.02
C ASN A 121 -15.31 6.20 3.42
N ASN A 122 -14.57 5.11 3.53
CA ASN A 122 -14.14 4.54 4.80
C ASN A 122 -15.32 4.19 5.70
N GLU A 123 -16.32 3.50 5.16
CA GLU A 123 -17.52 3.14 5.90
C GLU A 123 -17.23 2.06 6.93
N ASP A 124 -17.89 2.20 8.08
CA ASP A 124 -17.65 1.32 9.22
C ASP A 124 -18.11 -0.11 8.93
N GLU A 125 -19.19 -0.29 8.17
CA GLU A 125 -19.72 -1.61 7.82
C GLU A 125 -18.69 -2.46 7.08
N LEU A 126 -18.05 -1.90 6.03
CA LEU A 126 -17.00 -2.60 5.30
C LEU A 126 -15.75 -2.77 6.18
N SER A 127 -15.39 -1.77 6.97
CA SER A 127 -14.24 -1.82 7.87
C SER A 127 -14.36 -2.94 8.91
N VAL A 128 -15.55 -3.13 9.47
CA VAL A 128 -15.88 -4.24 10.38
C VAL A 128 -15.83 -5.58 9.65
N ALA A 129 -16.43 -5.67 8.45
CA ALA A 129 -16.40 -6.90 7.66
C ALA A 129 -14.95 -7.32 7.32
N LEU A 130 -14.11 -6.37 6.93
CA LEU A 130 -12.69 -6.62 6.65
C LEU A 130 -11.91 -7.05 7.91
N SER A 131 -12.21 -6.46 9.08
CA SER A 131 -11.55 -6.83 10.34
C SER A 131 -11.86 -8.27 10.79
N GLN A 132 -13.00 -8.81 10.38
CA GLN A 132 -13.41 -10.19 10.70
C GLN A 132 -12.75 -11.26 9.81
N LEU A 133 -11.93 -10.84 8.84
CA LEU A 133 -11.23 -11.76 7.94
C LEU A 133 -9.99 -12.39 8.59
N GLY A 134 -9.45 -11.83 9.65
CA GLY A 134 -8.24 -12.34 10.28
C GLY A 134 -8.01 -11.83 11.70
N ASP A 135 -6.96 -12.35 12.31
CA ASP A 135 -6.52 -12.00 13.67
C ASP A 135 -5.58 -10.79 13.69
N ILE A 136 -4.87 -10.58 12.58
CA ILE A 136 -3.92 -9.48 12.43
C ILE A 136 -4.02 -8.87 11.05
N PHE A 137 -3.95 -7.53 11.01
CA PHE A 137 -3.86 -6.75 9.79
C PHE A 137 -2.43 -6.24 9.56
N ILE A 138 -1.93 -6.45 8.36
CA ILE A 138 -0.60 -5.98 7.93
C ILE A 138 -0.78 -4.98 6.80
N MET A 139 -0.38 -3.72 7.06
CA MET A 139 -0.37 -2.67 6.04
C MET A 139 1.00 -2.65 5.35
N ASP A 140 1.02 -2.97 4.04
CA ASP A 140 2.26 -2.98 3.25
C ASP A 140 2.11 -2.23 1.91
N ALA A 141 1.18 -1.28 1.86
CA ALA A 141 0.87 -0.46 0.71
C ALA A 141 1.23 1.00 0.96
N PHE A 142 2.53 1.34 0.99
CA PHE A 142 3.02 2.69 1.30
C PHE A 142 2.39 3.78 0.44
N GLY A 143 2.26 3.55 -0.88
CA GLY A 143 1.67 4.49 -1.82
C GLY A 143 0.21 4.89 -1.53
N THR A 144 -0.52 4.08 -0.76
CA THR A 144 -1.92 4.34 -0.36
C THR A 144 -2.09 4.62 1.13
N ALA A 145 -1.04 4.56 1.93
CA ALA A 145 -1.11 4.72 3.39
C ALA A 145 -1.66 6.08 3.84
N HIS A 146 -1.55 7.11 2.98
CA HIS A 146 -2.11 8.45 3.23
C HIS A 146 -3.63 8.54 2.99
N ARG A 147 -4.27 7.51 2.45
CA ARG A 147 -5.70 7.52 2.13
C ARG A 147 -6.52 6.99 3.31
N LYS A 148 -7.56 7.72 3.68
CA LYS A 148 -8.53 7.28 4.68
C LYS A 148 -9.62 6.45 3.99
N GLN A 149 -9.36 5.15 3.79
CA GLN A 149 -10.25 4.19 3.15
C GLN A 149 -10.49 3.00 4.08
N ALA A 150 -11.55 2.20 3.86
CA ALA A 150 -11.90 1.09 4.75
C ALA A 150 -10.75 0.07 4.87
N SER A 151 -10.12 -0.32 3.75
CA SER A 151 -9.04 -1.32 3.70
C SER A 151 -7.65 -0.78 4.11
N THR A 152 -7.49 0.54 4.32
CA THR A 152 -6.19 1.14 4.69
C THR A 152 -6.21 1.78 6.07
N PHE A 153 -7.36 2.31 6.47
CA PHE A 153 -7.54 3.06 7.73
C PHE A 153 -8.63 2.46 8.61
N GLY A 154 -9.84 2.24 8.07
CA GLY A 154 -11.01 1.83 8.84
C GLY A 154 -10.82 0.49 9.55
N ILE A 155 -10.29 -0.51 8.85
CA ILE A 155 -10.02 -1.85 9.38
C ILE A 155 -9.23 -1.83 10.70
N VAL A 156 -8.28 -0.89 10.85
CA VAL A 156 -7.41 -0.80 12.04
C VAL A 156 -8.18 -0.47 13.30
N ASN A 157 -9.35 0.17 13.17
CA ASN A 157 -10.19 0.51 14.34
C ASN A 157 -10.95 -0.68 14.91
N TYR A 158 -11.06 -1.78 14.16
CA TYR A 158 -11.91 -2.92 14.51
C TYR A 158 -11.16 -4.25 14.63
N ILE A 159 -9.93 -4.35 14.08
CA ILE A 159 -9.10 -5.53 14.25
C ILE A 159 -8.28 -5.46 15.54
N GLU A 160 -8.06 -6.60 16.18
CA GLU A 160 -7.37 -6.64 17.47
C GLU A 160 -5.88 -6.27 17.36
N GLU A 161 -5.22 -6.72 16.29
CA GLU A 161 -3.80 -6.48 16.08
C GLU A 161 -3.54 -5.93 14.68
N ALA A 162 -2.70 -4.89 14.60
CA ALA A 162 -2.26 -4.33 13.33
C ALA A 162 -0.77 -3.96 13.35
N CYS A 163 -0.11 -4.08 12.19
CA CYS A 163 1.28 -3.68 12.03
C CYS A 163 1.60 -3.27 10.59
N PHE A 164 2.82 -2.77 10.38
CA PHE A 164 3.37 -2.47 9.08
C PHE A 164 4.18 -3.66 8.54
N GLY A 165 4.07 -3.93 7.24
CA GLY A 165 4.86 -4.93 6.54
C GLY A 165 6.30 -4.49 6.28
N LEU A 166 7.12 -5.42 5.77
CA LEU A 166 8.56 -5.18 5.57
C LEU A 166 8.84 -4.10 4.53
N LEU A 167 7.97 -3.93 3.51
CA LEU A 167 8.15 -2.88 2.52
C LEU A 167 7.93 -1.49 3.14
N ILE A 168 6.90 -1.32 3.95
CA ILE A 168 6.67 -0.05 4.67
C ILE A 168 7.81 0.21 5.68
N GLU A 169 8.32 -0.81 6.35
CA GLU A 169 9.47 -0.68 7.26
C GLU A 169 10.68 -0.11 6.53
N GLN A 170 11.02 -0.66 5.35
CA GLN A 170 12.12 -0.16 4.51
C GLN A 170 11.89 1.29 4.04
N GLU A 171 10.68 1.64 3.60
CA GLU A 171 10.35 3.00 3.18
C GLU A 171 10.45 4.01 4.34
N ILE A 172 9.97 3.63 5.52
CA ILE A 172 10.09 4.47 6.74
C ILE A 172 11.55 4.66 7.14
N ASP A 173 12.37 3.61 7.08
CA ASP A 173 13.78 3.69 7.43
C ASP A 173 14.59 4.53 6.43
N ALA A 174 14.24 4.46 5.14
CA ALA A 174 14.81 5.34 4.13
C ALA A 174 14.45 6.81 4.40
N LEU A 175 13.18 7.11 4.74
CA LEU A 175 12.75 8.46 5.09
C LEU A 175 13.39 8.97 6.37
N LYS A 176 13.54 8.13 7.41
CA LYS A 176 14.22 8.52 8.65
C LYS A 176 15.65 8.97 8.40
N LYS A 177 16.40 8.28 7.54
CA LYS A 177 17.77 8.66 7.17
C LYS A 177 17.83 10.04 6.55
N ILE A 178 16.83 10.42 5.75
CA ILE A 178 16.76 11.71 5.08
C ILE A 178 16.32 12.83 6.05
N VAL A 179 15.31 12.55 6.90
CA VAL A 179 14.67 13.59 7.73
C VAL A 179 15.39 13.79 9.06
N ILE A 180 15.86 12.71 9.71
CA ILE A 180 16.42 12.77 11.07
C ILE A 180 17.93 12.98 11.05
N SER A 181 18.64 12.29 10.15
CA SER A 181 20.10 12.30 10.11
C SER A 181 20.61 12.27 8.67
N PRO A 182 20.34 13.34 7.87
CA PRO A 182 20.75 13.35 6.47
C PRO A 182 22.28 13.35 6.35
N GLU A 183 22.79 12.45 5.50
CA GLU A 183 24.18 12.55 5.04
C GLU A 183 24.31 13.78 4.13
N LYS A 184 25.30 14.61 4.40
CA LYS A 184 25.57 15.84 3.66
C LYS A 184 26.63 15.62 2.56
N PRO A 185 26.48 16.21 1.36
CA PRO A 185 25.41 17.13 0.95
C PRO A 185 24.11 16.41 0.56
N LEU A 186 22.95 16.94 0.96
CA LEU A 186 21.63 16.42 0.59
C LEU A 186 21.05 17.20 -0.59
N LEU A 187 20.75 16.52 -1.68
CA LEU A 187 20.09 17.07 -2.86
C LEU A 187 18.63 16.63 -2.91
N GLY A 188 17.71 17.58 -2.86
CA GLY A 188 16.29 17.35 -3.13
C GLY A 188 15.96 17.61 -4.60
N ILE A 189 15.13 16.71 -5.19
CA ILE A 189 14.60 16.91 -6.55
C ILE A 189 13.09 16.80 -6.48
N ILE A 190 12.37 17.84 -6.89
CA ILE A 190 10.91 17.87 -6.90
C ILE A 190 10.39 18.29 -8.27
N GLY A 191 9.40 17.54 -8.78
CA GLY A 191 8.78 17.80 -10.06
C GLY A 191 7.31 17.42 -10.08
N GLY A 192 6.62 17.72 -11.17
CA GLY A 192 5.23 17.30 -11.42
C GLY A 192 4.35 18.38 -12.02
N SER A 193 3.07 18.08 -12.22
CA SER A 193 2.11 18.95 -12.90
C SER A 193 1.25 19.83 -11.98
N LYS A 194 1.04 19.42 -10.70
CA LYS A 194 0.19 20.14 -9.74
C LYS A 194 1.03 20.78 -8.65
N ILE A 195 1.12 22.10 -8.67
CA ILE A 195 1.92 22.90 -7.74
C ILE A 195 1.29 22.99 -6.37
N SER A 196 -0.02 23.27 -6.31
CA SER A 196 -0.75 23.55 -5.06
C SER A 196 -0.56 22.46 -3.99
N THR A 197 -0.41 21.21 -4.42
CA THR A 197 -0.21 20.07 -3.52
C THR A 197 1.24 19.89 -3.04
N LYS A 198 2.19 20.67 -3.60
CA LYS A 198 3.62 20.50 -3.38
C LYS A 198 4.32 21.68 -2.71
N ILE A 199 3.62 22.81 -2.55
CA ILE A 199 4.22 24.02 -1.93
C ILE A 199 4.76 23.71 -0.54
N ASN A 200 3.96 23.08 0.32
CA ASN A 200 4.38 22.74 1.69
C ASN A 200 5.56 21.75 1.70
N VAL A 201 5.62 20.83 0.71
CA VAL A 201 6.75 19.90 0.56
C VAL A 201 8.00 20.66 0.14
N ILE A 202 7.88 21.60 -0.80
CA ILE A 202 9.00 22.45 -1.24
C ILE A 202 9.55 23.26 -0.05
N GLU A 203 8.69 23.93 0.70
CA GLU A 203 9.07 24.69 1.89
C GLU A 203 9.77 23.81 2.93
N SER A 204 9.25 22.61 3.18
CA SER A 204 9.90 21.66 4.08
C SER A 204 11.27 21.23 3.59
N LEU A 205 11.42 20.92 2.28
CA LEU A 205 12.68 20.51 1.71
C LEU A 205 13.73 21.61 1.70
N THR A 206 13.35 22.89 1.54
CA THR A 206 14.31 24.02 1.61
C THR A 206 14.99 24.15 2.96
N ASN A 207 14.36 23.66 4.02
CA ASN A 207 14.95 23.68 5.37
C ASN A 207 15.87 22.48 5.65
N HIS A 208 15.81 21.41 4.83
CA HIS A 208 16.54 20.16 5.08
C HIS A 208 17.62 19.87 4.05
N CYS A 209 17.42 20.30 2.77
CA CYS A 209 18.35 20.04 1.69
C CYS A 209 19.43 21.14 1.57
N ASP A 210 20.62 20.72 1.16
CA ASP A 210 21.70 21.68 0.81
C ASP A 210 21.45 22.25 -0.59
N TRP A 211 20.86 21.46 -1.49
CA TRP A 211 20.40 21.89 -2.81
C TRP A 211 19.01 21.35 -3.10
N LEU A 212 18.21 22.15 -3.81
CA LEU A 212 16.88 21.75 -4.25
C LEU A 212 16.74 22.04 -5.75
N ILE A 213 16.48 20.97 -6.53
CA ILE A 213 16.13 21.10 -7.95
C ILE A 213 14.61 21.03 -8.07
N VAL A 214 14.02 22.06 -8.65
CA VAL A 214 12.58 22.13 -8.91
C VAL A 214 12.35 22.05 -10.40
N GLY A 215 11.59 21.03 -10.87
CA GLY A 215 11.27 20.79 -12.28
C GLY A 215 9.77 20.75 -12.54
N GLY A 216 9.38 20.85 -13.82
CA GLY A 216 7.97 20.82 -14.24
C GLY A 216 7.21 22.11 -13.93
N ALA A 217 5.88 22.04 -13.74
CA ALA A 217 5.04 23.20 -13.47
C ALA A 217 5.43 24.00 -12.20
N PRO A 218 5.98 23.42 -11.13
CA PRO A 218 6.49 24.19 -9.97
C PRO A 218 7.51 25.27 -10.32
N VAL A 219 8.28 25.12 -11.41
CA VAL A 219 9.28 26.11 -11.83
C VAL A 219 8.65 27.47 -12.10
N SER A 220 7.45 27.53 -12.68
CA SER A 220 6.78 28.78 -13.03
C SER A 220 6.41 29.65 -11.81
N TYR A 221 6.39 29.08 -10.60
CA TYR A 221 6.02 29.78 -9.37
C TYR A 221 7.22 30.14 -8.49
N THR A 222 8.40 29.59 -8.73
CA THR A 222 9.60 29.89 -7.93
C THR A 222 10.04 31.34 -8.06
N HIS A 223 9.67 32.02 -9.15
CA HIS A 223 9.97 33.44 -9.36
C HIS A 223 9.12 34.39 -8.50
N LEU A 224 8.04 33.91 -7.84
CA LEU A 224 7.08 34.76 -7.13
C LEU A 224 7.23 34.73 -5.62
N THR A 225 7.94 33.76 -5.03
CA THR A 225 7.81 33.53 -3.58
C THR A 225 9.11 33.22 -2.81
N LEU A 226 10.25 33.08 -3.46
CA LEU A 226 11.49 32.83 -2.71
C LEU A 226 12.15 34.15 -2.31
N PRO A 227 12.33 34.44 -1.01
CA PRO A 227 13.13 35.58 -0.59
C PRO A 227 14.57 35.34 -1.05
N THR A 228 15.08 36.24 -1.86
CA THR A 228 16.51 36.35 -2.12
C THR A 228 17.23 36.62 -0.83
N LYS A 229 18.03 35.66 -0.37
CA LYS A 229 19.03 35.93 0.67
C LYS A 229 20.21 36.67 0.09
#